data_6bad9281e72a545c56d5c13494acf4f7
#
_entry.id   6bad9281e72a545c56d5c13494acf4f7
#
_cell.length_a   1.000
_cell.length_b   1.000
_cell.length_c   1.000
_cell.angle_alpha   90.00
_cell.angle_beta   90.00
_cell.angle_gamma   90.00
#
_symmetry.space_group_name_H-M   'P 1'
#
loop_
_entity.id
_entity.type
_entity.pdbx_description
1 polymer ?
#
loop_
_entity_poly.entity_id
_entity_poly.type
_entity_poly.pdbx_seq_one_letter_code
_entity_poly.pdbx_strand_id
1 'polypeptide(L)'
;ENLFGDILSDESSVLSGTLGVMPSASHSEKGPSLYEPIHGSAPDIAGQGIANPISMILSVAMMLRDSFGRYEDAQRIERAVEASLAAGILTRDIGGQASTKEMTEAIIARL
;
A
#
# COMPACT_ATOMS: atom_id res chain seq x y z
N GLU A 1 0.73 -11.42 -8.40
CA GLU A 1 1.31 -12.22 -7.36
C GLU A 1 2.64 -11.64 -6.89
N ASN A 2 3.34 -11.01 -7.75
CA ASN A 2 4.59 -10.38 -7.36
C ASN A 2 4.52 -8.89 -7.62
N LEU A 3 3.37 -8.31 -7.31
CA LEU A 3 3.14 -6.90 -7.54
C LEU A 3 4.16 -6.03 -6.82
N PHE A 4 4.47 -6.37 -5.58
CA PHE A 4 5.44 -5.61 -4.82
C PHE A 4 6.82 -5.69 -5.45
N GLY A 5 7.24 -6.89 -5.84
CA GLY A 5 8.52 -7.08 -6.48
C GLY A 5 8.60 -6.28 -7.75
N ASP A 6 7.54 -6.29 -8.55
CA ASP A 6 7.51 -5.56 -9.80
C ASP A 6 7.61 -4.05 -9.56
N ILE A 7 6.83 -3.55 -8.60
CA ILE A 7 6.87 -2.13 -8.28
C ILE A 7 8.25 -1.73 -7.78
N LEU A 8 8.80 -2.49 -6.86
CA LEU A 8 10.09 -2.16 -6.28
C LEU A 8 11.22 -2.27 -7.30
N SER A 9 11.16 -3.27 -8.17
CA SER A 9 12.19 -3.45 -9.19
C SER A 9 12.15 -2.34 -10.21
N ASP A 10 10.96 -1.97 -10.68
CA ASP A 10 10.81 -0.99 -11.74
C ASP A 10 11.03 0.42 -11.22
N GLU A 11 10.74 0.65 -9.96
CA GLU A 11 10.81 1.97 -9.35
C GLU A 11 11.97 2.09 -8.39
N SER A 12 13.08 1.45 -8.71
CA SER A 12 14.23 1.44 -7.81
C SER A 12 14.74 2.83 -7.47
N SER A 13 14.51 3.80 -8.35
CA SER A 13 14.94 5.18 -8.12
C SER A 13 14.17 5.85 -6.99
N VAL A 14 13.03 5.30 -6.58
CA VAL A 14 12.23 5.87 -5.49
C VAL A 14 12.26 5.00 -4.25
N LEU A 15 13.32 4.22 -4.10
CA LEU A 15 13.39 3.26 -2.99
C LEU A 15 13.36 3.90 -1.61
N SER A 16 13.72 5.18 -1.50
CA SER A 16 13.65 5.85 -0.21
C SER A 16 12.22 5.84 0.35
N GLY A 17 11.22 5.69 -0.52
CA GLY A 17 9.84 5.64 -0.11
C GLY A 17 9.25 4.25 -0.01
N THR A 18 10.04 3.19 -0.26
CA THR A 18 9.47 1.85 -0.32
C THR A 18 8.82 1.40 0.97
N LEU A 19 9.30 1.89 2.10
CA LEU A 19 8.72 1.51 3.38
C LEU A 19 7.24 1.89 3.46
N GLY A 20 6.86 2.98 2.81
CA GLY A 20 5.48 3.44 2.80
C GLY A 20 4.55 2.56 1.97
N VAL A 21 5.09 1.70 1.09
CA VAL A 21 4.26 0.84 0.24
C VAL A 21 4.27 -0.62 0.65
N MET A 22 4.99 -0.99 1.69
CA MET A 22 5.13 -2.39 2.06
C MET A 22 4.21 -2.80 3.19
N PRO A 23 3.43 -3.85 3.01
CA PRO A 23 2.64 -4.41 4.09
C PRO A 23 3.42 -5.47 4.85
N SER A 24 2.90 -5.87 5.98
CA SER A 24 3.45 -6.94 6.78
C SER A 24 2.33 -7.84 7.28
N ALA A 25 2.64 -9.10 7.47
CA ALA A 25 1.68 -10.06 8.00
C ALA A 25 2.35 -10.94 9.03
N SER A 26 1.64 -11.18 10.12
CA SER A 26 2.08 -12.12 11.15
C SER A 26 0.96 -13.15 11.32
N HIS A 27 1.26 -14.39 10.96
CA HIS A 27 0.27 -15.45 10.97
C HIS A 27 0.33 -16.25 12.25
N SER A 28 -0.83 -16.65 12.72
CA SER A 28 -0.96 -17.48 13.90
C SER A 28 -1.51 -18.84 13.48
N GLU A 29 -1.00 -19.90 14.10
CA GLU A 29 -1.48 -21.25 13.80
C GLU A 29 -2.89 -21.47 14.32
N LYS A 30 -3.25 -20.84 15.40
CA LYS A 30 -4.52 -21.12 16.08
C LYS A 30 -5.36 -19.90 16.35
N GLY A 31 -5.01 -18.77 15.80
CA GLY A 31 -5.74 -17.55 16.07
C GLY A 31 -5.73 -16.63 14.88
N PRO A 32 -6.18 -15.41 15.06
CA PRO A 32 -6.20 -14.44 13.97
C PRO A 32 -4.78 -14.06 13.58
N SER A 33 -4.66 -13.67 12.33
CA SER A 33 -3.41 -13.11 11.80
C SER A 33 -3.42 -11.61 11.94
N LEU A 34 -2.23 -11.02 11.97
CA LEU A 34 -2.07 -9.57 12.04
C LEU A 34 -1.56 -9.05 10.70
N TYR A 35 -2.21 -8.02 10.18
CA TYR A 35 -1.81 -7.37 8.94
C TYR A 35 -1.60 -5.90 9.22
N GLU A 36 -0.43 -5.39 8.92
CA GLU A 36 -0.09 -4.01 9.22
C GLU A 36 0.98 -3.50 8.26
N PRO A 37 1.08 -2.19 8.09
CA PRO A 37 2.19 -1.63 7.34
C PRO A 37 3.50 -1.82 8.12
N ILE A 38 4.60 -1.88 7.39
CA ILE A 38 5.91 -2.05 8.00
C ILE A 38 6.34 -0.79 8.73
N HIS A 39 5.96 0.37 8.20
CA HIS A 39 6.38 1.64 8.78
C HIS A 39 5.71 1.91 10.13
N GLY A 40 6.31 2.79 10.92
CA GLY A 40 5.76 3.20 12.19
C GLY A 40 4.71 4.29 12.03
N SER A 41 4.36 4.93 13.14
CA SER A 41 3.28 5.93 13.18
C SER A 41 3.68 7.29 12.62
N ALA A 42 4.97 7.52 12.40
CA ALA A 42 5.49 8.76 11.83
C ALA A 42 4.91 10.01 12.50
N PRO A 43 5.15 10.21 13.81
CA PRO A 43 4.54 11.33 14.52
C PRO A 43 4.92 12.69 13.95
N ASP A 44 6.03 12.79 13.24
CA ASP A 44 6.48 14.06 12.67
C ASP A 44 5.52 14.61 11.63
N ILE A 45 4.79 13.73 10.95
CA ILE A 45 3.87 14.15 9.89
C ILE A 45 2.42 13.88 10.25
N ALA A 46 2.15 13.50 11.49
CA ALA A 46 0.79 13.24 11.92
C ALA A 46 -0.05 14.52 11.79
N GLY A 47 -1.24 14.38 11.24
CA GLY A 47 -2.15 15.50 11.08
C GLY A 47 -1.91 16.36 9.85
N GLN A 48 -0.86 16.09 9.09
CA GLN A 48 -0.55 16.88 7.89
C GLN A 48 -1.20 16.36 6.61
N GLY A 49 -1.73 15.14 6.64
CA GLY A 49 -2.40 14.57 5.48
C GLY A 49 -1.45 14.24 4.33
N ILE A 50 -0.18 13.95 4.64
CA ILE A 50 0.82 13.67 3.61
C ILE A 50 1.34 12.24 3.64
N ALA A 51 0.90 11.44 4.60
CA ALA A 51 1.37 10.06 4.72
C ALA A 51 0.90 9.22 3.54
N ASN A 52 1.75 8.28 3.13
CA ASN A 52 1.44 7.35 2.05
C ASN A 52 0.48 6.27 2.56
N PRO A 53 -0.71 6.13 1.99
CA PRO A 53 -1.67 5.13 2.48
C PRO A 53 -1.51 3.75 1.84
N ILE A 54 -0.59 3.58 0.90
CA ILE A 54 -0.50 2.36 0.10
C ILE A 54 -0.24 1.14 0.97
N SER A 55 0.70 1.27 1.92
CA SER A 55 1.07 0.13 2.74
C SER A 55 -0.13 -0.41 3.53
N MET A 56 -0.94 0.48 4.08
CA MET A 56 -2.14 0.07 4.81
C MET A 56 -3.17 -0.55 3.86
N ILE A 57 -3.35 0.05 2.69
CA ILE A 57 -4.30 -0.46 1.70
C ILE A 57 -3.88 -1.85 1.25
N LEU A 58 -2.60 -2.05 1.00
CA LEU A 58 -2.09 -3.36 0.58
C LEU A 58 -2.11 -4.37 1.72
N SER A 59 -2.05 -3.91 2.96
CA SER A 59 -2.25 -4.80 4.11
C SER A 59 -3.66 -5.37 4.12
N VAL A 60 -4.66 -4.56 3.75
CA VAL A 60 -6.02 -5.04 3.61
C VAL A 60 -6.12 -6.07 2.49
N ALA A 61 -5.46 -5.82 1.35
CA ALA A 61 -5.46 -6.77 0.25
C ALA A 61 -4.84 -8.10 0.69
N MET A 62 -3.76 -8.04 1.46
CA MET A 62 -3.11 -9.25 1.97
C MET A 62 -4.05 -10.01 2.91
N MET A 63 -4.76 -9.30 3.77
CA MET A 63 -5.74 -9.91 4.66
C MET A 63 -6.85 -10.60 3.89
N LEU A 64 -7.37 -9.94 2.85
CA LEU A 64 -8.42 -10.54 2.04
C LEU A 64 -7.95 -11.82 1.36
N ARG A 65 -6.70 -11.83 0.89
CA ARG A 65 -6.14 -13.01 0.23
C ARG A 65 -5.87 -14.13 1.21
N ASP A 66 -5.17 -13.82 2.31
CA ASP A 66 -4.63 -14.85 3.18
C ASP A 66 -5.62 -15.35 4.22
N SER A 67 -6.42 -14.46 4.79
CA SER A 67 -7.35 -14.84 5.85
C SER A 67 -8.74 -15.18 5.34
N PHE A 68 -9.18 -14.53 4.28
CA PHE A 68 -10.55 -14.69 3.81
C PHE A 68 -10.66 -15.37 2.45
N GLY A 69 -9.55 -15.68 1.81
CA GLY A 69 -9.56 -16.34 0.52
C GLY A 69 -10.20 -15.51 -0.59
N ARG A 70 -10.28 -14.19 -0.40
CA ARG A 70 -10.90 -13.30 -1.37
C ARG A 70 -9.87 -12.81 -2.38
N TYR A 71 -9.39 -13.74 -3.20
CA TYR A 71 -8.27 -13.45 -4.10
C TYR A 71 -8.59 -12.41 -5.15
N GLU A 72 -9.80 -12.44 -5.68
CA GLU A 72 -10.18 -11.47 -6.72
C GLU A 72 -10.27 -10.06 -6.15
N ASP A 73 -10.82 -9.93 -4.95
CA ASP A 73 -10.92 -8.64 -4.31
C ASP A 73 -9.55 -8.08 -3.98
N ALA A 74 -8.66 -8.92 -3.47
CA ALA A 74 -7.29 -8.52 -3.19
C ALA A 74 -6.60 -8.05 -4.47
N GLN A 75 -6.79 -8.77 -5.56
CA GLN A 75 -6.18 -8.42 -6.83
C GLN A 75 -6.71 -7.10 -7.37
N ARG A 76 -8.01 -6.83 -7.18
CA ARG A 76 -8.58 -5.55 -7.59
C ARG A 76 -7.92 -4.39 -6.88
N ILE A 77 -7.68 -4.54 -5.58
CA ILE A 77 -7.01 -3.51 -4.80
C ILE A 77 -5.58 -3.31 -5.31
N GLU A 78 -4.86 -4.40 -5.51
CA GLU A 78 -3.48 -4.33 -5.98
C GLU A 78 -3.39 -3.66 -7.35
N ARG A 79 -4.31 -3.97 -8.24
CA ARG A 79 -4.33 -3.36 -9.57
C ARG A 79 -4.67 -1.88 -9.50
N ALA A 80 -5.57 -1.51 -8.60
CA ALA A 80 -5.93 -0.11 -8.43
C ALA A 80 -4.74 0.70 -7.91
N VAL A 81 -3.97 0.13 -6.99
CA VAL A 81 -2.76 0.76 -6.49
C VAL A 81 -1.74 0.92 -7.62
N GLU A 82 -1.52 -0.15 -8.37
CA GLU A 82 -0.56 -0.12 -9.47
C GLU A 82 -0.94 0.92 -10.51
N ALA A 83 -2.22 0.96 -10.88
CA ALA A 83 -2.70 1.91 -11.87
C ALA A 83 -2.55 3.35 -11.39
N SER A 84 -2.78 3.59 -10.11
CA SER A 84 -2.63 4.94 -9.55
C SER A 84 -1.17 5.38 -9.59
N LEU A 85 -0.26 4.47 -9.24
CA LEU A 85 1.18 4.77 -9.32
C LEU A 85 1.60 5.02 -10.75
N ALA A 86 1.14 4.20 -11.68
CA ALA A 86 1.47 4.36 -13.09
C ALA A 86 0.93 5.68 -13.64
N ALA A 87 -0.15 6.18 -13.09
CA ALA A 87 -0.72 7.48 -13.49
C ALA A 87 0.03 8.66 -12.87
N GLY A 88 1.05 8.40 -12.06
CA GLY A 88 1.85 9.46 -11.45
C GLY A 88 1.26 10.03 -10.19
N ILE A 89 0.29 9.36 -9.58
CA ILE A 89 -0.29 9.83 -8.33
C ILE A 89 0.57 9.28 -7.20
N LEU A 90 1.48 10.13 -6.72
CA LEU A 90 2.51 9.73 -5.77
C LEU A 90 2.51 10.69 -4.59
N THR A 91 2.63 10.13 -3.39
CA THR A 91 2.84 10.95 -2.20
C THR A 91 4.28 11.40 -2.12
N ARG A 92 4.58 12.28 -1.17
CA ARG A 92 5.91 12.91 -1.09
C ARG A 92 7.03 11.92 -0.88
N ASP A 93 6.78 10.88 -0.09
CA ASP A 93 7.78 9.88 0.23
C ASP A 93 8.24 9.08 -0.99
N ILE A 94 7.44 9.06 -2.05
CA ILE A 94 7.80 8.36 -3.29
C ILE A 94 7.91 9.32 -4.46
N GLY A 95 8.19 10.59 -4.17
CA GLY A 95 8.58 11.53 -5.20
C GLY A 95 7.47 12.37 -5.79
N GLY A 96 6.29 12.35 -5.19
CA GLY A 96 5.16 13.12 -5.71
C GLY A 96 4.71 14.21 -4.77
N GLN A 97 3.48 14.66 -4.98
CA GLN A 97 2.90 15.72 -4.16
C GLN A 97 1.45 15.44 -3.80
N ALA A 98 0.98 14.22 -4.01
CA ALA A 98 -0.38 13.87 -3.66
C ALA A 98 -0.53 13.78 -2.15
N SER A 99 -1.67 14.22 -1.64
CA SER A 99 -1.99 14.03 -0.23
C SER A 99 -2.45 12.59 0.01
N THR A 100 -2.49 12.21 1.29
CA THR A 100 -3.05 10.92 1.68
C THR A 100 -4.45 10.73 1.08
N LYS A 101 -5.26 11.77 1.19
CA LYS A 101 -6.63 11.72 0.69
C LYS A 101 -6.69 11.61 -0.82
N GLU A 102 -5.88 12.39 -1.51
CA GLU A 102 -5.85 12.35 -2.98
C GLU A 102 -5.45 10.98 -3.49
N MET A 103 -4.43 10.39 -2.91
CA MET A 103 -3.99 9.06 -3.31
C MET A 103 -5.06 8.01 -3.00
N THR A 104 -5.67 8.08 -1.82
CA THR A 104 -6.71 7.14 -1.45
C THR A 104 -7.90 7.22 -2.41
N GLU A 105 -8.32 8.45 -2.74
CA GLU A 105 -9.43 8.64 -3.67
C GLU A 105 -9.10 8.15 -5.07
N ALA A 106 -7.86 8.34 -5.50
CA ALA A 106 -7.43 7.84 -6.80
C ALA A 106 -7.48 6.32 -6.88
N ILE A 107 -7.07 5.65 -5.79
CA ILE A 107 -7.11 4.20 -5.74
C ILE A 107 -8.57 3.72 -5.74
N ILE A 108 -9.42 4.37 -4.95
CA ILE A 108 -10.84 4.00 -4.91
C ILE A 108 -11.48 4.14 -6.29
N ALA A 109 -11.14 5.18 -7.00
CA ALA A 109 -11.71 5.43 -8.32
C ALA A 109 -11.31 4.37 -9.34
N ARG A 110 -10.23 3.65 -9.07
CA ARG A 110 -9.72 2.62 -9.98
C ARG A 110 -10.07 1.20 -9.56
N LEU A 111 -10.84 1.03 -8.51
CA LEU A 111 -11.28 -0.31 -8.08
C LEU A 111 -12.32 -0.98 -9.06
#